data_bb8ccf445951b78d74a32f2f0225656c
#
_entry.id   bb8ccf445951b78d74a32f2f0225656c
#
_cell.length_a   1.000
_cell.length_b   1.000
_cell.length_c   1.000
_cell.angle_alpha   90.00
_cell.angle_beta   90.00
_cell.angle_gamma   90.00
#
_symmetry.space_group_name_H-M   'P 1'
#
loop_
_entity.id
_entity.type
_entity.pdbx_description
1 polymer ?
#
loop_
_entity_poly.entity_id
_entity_poly.type
_entity_poly.pdbx_seq_one_letter_code
_entity_poly.pdbx_strand_id
1 'polypeptide(L)'
;GQAGSSGATTAAAASTTPGATPGATPGATPMAGRTAPGSAAATCAIATVAQLAPAARVGQLLMVGVQPGSAATQVQTALRTHQVGSVIFLGGWNGAGAVKAATDQLQATSPGPDLFVAADQEGGAVQQLKGTGFSPLPSALRQGTLDPASLRTQAQGLARELAAVGVNVD
;
A
#
# COMPACT_ATOMS: atom_id res chain seq x y z
N GLY A 1 41.41 -40.41 18.66
CA GLY A 1 42.45 -39.86 19.55
C GLY A 1 42.20 -38.40 19.81
N GLN A 2 41.87 -38.15 21.02
CA GLN A 2 42.29 -37.09 21.95
C GLN A 2 42.18 -35.63 21.46
N ALA A 3 41.36 -34.89 22.13
CA ALA A 3 41.55 -34.14 23.39
C ALA A 3 42.14 -32.75 23.12
N GLY A 4 41.41 -31.73 23.37
CA GLY A 4 41.40 -30.98 24.60
C GLY A 4 42.07 -29.63 24.38
N SER A 5 41.46 -28.56 24.72
CA SER A 5 41.87 -27.72 25.83
C SER A 5 41.19 -26.36 25.79
N SER A 6 40.63 -26.05 26.91
CA SER A 6 40.11 -24.77 27.36
C SER A 6 41.15 -23.63 27.32
N GLY A 7 40.70 -22.40 27.10
CA GLY A 7 41.48 -21.21 27.34
C GLY A 7 40.52 -20.06 27.65
N ALA A 8 40.46 -19.74 28.92
CA ALA A 8 39.61 -18.70 29.52
C ALA A 8 40.17 -17.28 29.36
N THR A 9 39.27 -16.33 29.36
CA THR A 9 39.31 -15.02 30.04
C THR A 9 40.38 -14.01 29.66
N THR A 10 39.97 -12.86 29.18
CA THR A 10 40.34 -11.61 29.87
C THR A 10 39.36 -10.50 29.50
N ALA A 11 38.72 -9.96 30.50
CA ALA A 11 38.00 -8.70 30.44
C ALA A 11 39.01 -7.54 30.33
N ALA A 12 38.75 -6.60 29.43
CA ALA A 12 39.45 -5.36 29.37
C ALA A 12 38.47 -4.19 29.42
N ALA A 13 38.84 -3.26 30.28
CA ALA A 13 38.12 -2.19 30.87
C ALA A 13 37.52 -1.16 29.88
N ALA A 14 36.46 -0.54 30.35
CA ALA A 14 35.81 0.63 29.84
C ALA A 14 36.78 1.81 29.73
N SER A 15 36.82 2.47 28.58
CA SER A 15 37.31 3.84 28.44
C SER A 15 36.12 4.73 28.12
N THR A 16 35.73 5.52 29.11
CA THR A 16 34.77 6.61 28.97
C THR A 16 35.44 7.76 28.22
N THR A 17 34.90 8.14 27.09
CA THR A 17 35.20 9.41 26.43
C THR A 17 34.00 10.35 26.60
N PRO A 18 34.21 11.60 27.03
CA PRO A 18 33.10 12.52 27.28
C PRO A 18 32.66 13.24 26.02
N GLY A 19 31.35 13.38 25.85
CA GLY A 19 30.74 14.59 25.34
C GLY A 19 30.80 14.80 23.82
N ALA A 20 29.84 14.25 23.07
CA ALA A 20 29.36 14.90 21.86
C ALA A 20 27.94 15.40 22.13
N THR A 21 27.79 16.71 22.17
CA THR A 21 26.51 17.41 22.20
C THR A 21 25.71 17.00 20.93
N PRO A 22 24.46 16.56 21.02
CA PRO A 22 23.64 16.32 19.84
C PRO A 22 23.40 17.66 19.13
N GLY A 23 23.97 17.78 17.93
CA GLY A 23 23.67 18.90 17.05
C GLY A 23 22.17 18.96 16.76
N ALA A 24 21.61 20.14 16.91
CA ALA A 24 20.22 20.44 16.59
C ALA A 24 19.90 19.98 15.16
N THR A 25 18.95 19.08 15.03
CA THR A 25 18.32 18.70 13.76
C THR A 25 17.72 19.96 13.15
N PRO A 26 17.98 20.29 11.87
CA PRO A 26 17.31 21.40 11.22
C PRO A 26 15.80 21.15 11.25
N GLY A 27 15.07 22.15 11.74
CA GLY A 27 13.64 22.07 11.99
C GLY A 27 12.86 21.48 10.84
N ALA A 28 12.17 20.41 11.10
CA ALA A 28 11.07 19.96 10.26
C ALA A 28 10.05 21.11 10.28
N THR A 29 9.90 21.77 9.16
CA THR A 29 8.81 22.73 8.93
C THR A 29 7.50 21.98 9.25
N PRO A 30 6.64 22.47 10.14
CA PRO A 30 5.36 21.84 10.38
C PRO A 30 4.63 21.80 9.05
N MET A 31 4.24 20.61 8.59
CA MET A 31 3.32 20.49 7.47
C MET A 31 2.03 21.21 7.87
N ALA A 32 1.89 22.44 7.39
CA ALA A 32 0.67 23.20 7.54
C ALA A 32 -0.50 22.38 6.94
N GLY A 33 -1.51 22.12 7.75
CA GLY A 33 -2.83 21.76 7.28
C GLY A 33 -3.16 20.27 7.19
N ARG A 34 -2.80 19.44 8.19
CA ARG A 34 -3.76 18.41 8.58
C ARG A 34 -4.83 19.09 9.41
N THR A 35 -5.82 19.63 8.75
CA THR A 35 -7.13 19.79 9.40
C THR A 35 -7.48 18.41 9.96
N ALA A 36 -7.69 18.32 11.27
CA ALA A 36 -8.42 17.20 11.85
C ALA A 36 -9.63 16.94 10.93
N PRO A 37 -10.00 15.67 10.65
CA PRO A 37 -11.07 15.38 9.69
C PRO A 37 -12.21 16.30 10.05
N GLY A 38 -12.51 17.27 9.17
CA GLY A 38 -13.51 18.26 9.41
C GLY A 38 -14.78 17.52 9.78
N SER A 39 -15.54 18.01 10.71
CA SER A 39 -16.74 17.37 11.26
C SER A 39 -17.60 16.65 10.22
N ALA A 40 -17.64 17.13 8.97
CA ALA A 40 -18.41 16.54 7.88
C ALA A 40 -17.89 15.16 7.42
N ALA A 41 -16.58 14.99 7.21
CA ALA A 41 -16.03 13.70 6.77
C ALA A 41 -16.13 12.65 7.89
N ALA A 42 -15.86 13.02 9.14
CA ALA A 42 -16.03 12.13 10.28
C ALA A 42 -17.49 11.75 10.46
N THR A 43 -18.42 12.70 10.30
CA THR A 43 -19.86 12.46 10.39
C THR A 43 -20.33 11.51 9.27
N CYS A 44 -19.84 11.68 8.03
CA CYS A 44 -20.15 10.79 6.92
C CYS A 44 -19.66 9.36 7.20
N ALA A 45 -18.41 9.19 7.64
CA ALA A 45 -17.85 7.88 7.97
C ALA A 45 -18.64 7.18 9.10
N ILE A 46 -18.95 7.90 10.17
CA ILE A 46 -19.75 7.37 11.29
C ILE A 46 -21.14 6.95 10.80
N ALA A 47 -21.80 7.77 10.01
CA ALA A 47 -23.13 7.46 9.46
C ALA A 47 -23.10 6.22 8.56
N THR A 48 -22.09 6.11 7.68
CA THR A 48 -21.90 4.95 6.81
C THR A 48 -21.69 3.67 7.63
N VAL A 49 -20.78 3.70 8.60
CA VAL A 49 -20.52 2.54 9.47
C VAL A 49 -21.74 2.15 10.29
N ALA A 50 -22.53 3.13 10.76
CA ALA A 50 -23.73 2.86 11.54
C ALA A 50 -24.81 2.10 10.75
N GLN A 51 -24.85 2.25 9.43
CA GLN A 51 -25.78 1.54 8.54
C GLN A 51 -25.37 0.09 8.25
N LEU A 52 -24.10 -0.27 8.48
CA LEU A 52 -23.61 -1.63 8.25
C LEU A 52 -23.97 -2.55 9.40
N ALA A 53 -24.45 -3.76 9.07
CA ALA A 53 -24.59 -4.84 10.05
C ALA A 53 -23.22 -5.21 10.65
N PRO A 54 -23.16 -5.78 11.87
CA PRO A 54 -21.89 -6.11 12.53
C PRO A 54 -20.96 -6.98 11.67
N ALA A 55 -21.48 -7.99 10.98
CA ALA A 55 -20.69 -8.84 10.08
C ALA A 55 -20.12 -8.06 8.90
N ALA A 56 -20.89 -7.15 8.32
CA ALA A 56 -20.44 -6.28 7.24
C ALA A 56 -19.32 -5.32 7.70
N ARG A 57 -19.41 -4.79 8.93
CA ARG A 57 -18.32 -3.96 9.50
C ARG A 57 -17.01 -4.72 9.60
N VAL A 58 -17.05 -6.01 9.97
CA VAL A 58 -15.88 -6.87 9.97
C VAL A 58 -15.37 -7.10 8.55
N GLY A 59 -16.26 -7.34 7.60
CA GLY A 59 -15.92 -7.48 6.19
C GLY A 59 -15.15 -6.25 5.64
N GLN A 60 -15.52 -5.04 6.06
CA GLN A 60 -14.85 -3.81 5.63
C GLN A 60 -13.37 -3.73 6.05
N LEU A 61 -12.93 -4.53 7.01
CA LEU A 61 -11.53 -4.61 7.44
C LEU A 61 -10.70 -5.61 6.63
N LEU A 62 -11.31 -6.35 5.72
CA LEU A 62 -10.66 -7.41 4.95
C LEU A 62 -10.32 -6.92 3.53
N MET A 63 -9.14 -7.32 3.06
CA MET A 63 -8.68 -7.14 1.69
C MET A 63 -8.47 -8.49 1.03
N VAL A 64 -9.00 -8.68 -0.18
CA VAL A 64 -8.96 -9.95 -0.91
C VAL A 64 -8.14 -9.79 -2.19
N GLY A 65 -7.23 -10.75 -2.43
CA GLY A 65 -6.41 -10.79 -3.64
C GLY A 65 -7.22 -11.13 -4.90
N VAL A 66 -6.96 -10.42 -5.98
CA VAL A 66 -7.59 -10.60 -7.29
C VAL A 66 -6.51 -10.97 -8.31
N GLN A 67 -6.61 -12.16 -8.88
CA GLN A 67 -5.65 -12.64 -9.89
C GLN A 67 -6.28 -12.67 -11.30
N PRO A 68 -5.49 -12.52 -12.36
CA PRO A 68 -6.01 -12.65 -13.72
C PRO A 68 -6.66 -14.01 -13.95
N GLY A 69 -7.84 -14.02 -14.56
CA GLY A 69 -8.49 -15.24 -15.04
C GLY A 69 -9.23 -16.11 -14.02
N SER A 70 -8.86 -16.07 -12.73
CA SER A 70 -9.50 -16.90 -11.68
C SER A 70 -10.44 -16.13 -10.77
N ALA A 71 -10.38 -14.84 -10.82
CA ALA A 71 -10.79 -13.96 -9.75
C ALA A 71 -12.27 -13.70 -9.63
N ALA A 72 -13.00 -13.76 -10.74
CA ALA A 72 -14.34 -13.18 -10.75
C ALA A 72 -15.28 -13.86 -9.74
N THR A 73 -15.34 -15.19 -9.71
CA THR A 73 -16.36 -15.90 -8.92
C THR A 73 -16.06 -15.90 -7.43
N GLN A 74 -14.81 -16.21 -7.03
CA GLN A 74 -14.45 -16.29 -5.61
C GLN A 74 -14.48 -14.91 -4.93
N VAL A 75 -13.91 -13.91 -5.62
CA VAL A 75 -13.93 -12.53 -5.11
C VAL A 75 -15.34 -11.98 -5.08
N GLN A 76 -16.15 -12.23 -6.10
CA GLN A 76 -17.57 -11.83 -6.08
C GLN A 76 -18.34 -12.46 -4.94
N THR A 77 -18.07 -13.73 -4.60
CA THR A 77 -18.68 -14.39 -3.42
C THR A 77 -18.24 -13.69 -2.14
N ALA A 78 -16.95 -13.39 -1.98
CA ALA A 78 -16.44 -12.65 -0.81
C ALA A 78 -17.11 -11.27 -0.68
N LEU A 79 -17.25 -10.54 -1.79
CA LEU A 79 -17.91 -9.24 -1.81
C LEU A 79 -19.39 -9.34 -1.39
N ARG A 80 -20.14 -10.26 -2.01
CA ARG A 80 -21.59 -10.39 -1.77
C ARG A 80 -21.92 -10.97 -0.40
N THR A 81 -21.16 -12.00 0.03
CA THR A 81 -21.47 -12.75 1.26
C THR A 81 -20.84 -12.12 2.49
N HIS A 82 -19.59 -11.67 2.37
CA HIS A 82 -18.82 -11.15 3.50
C HIS A 82 -18.67 -9.64 3.48
N GLN A 83 -19.09 -8.99 2.41
CA GLN A 83 -19.03 -7.53 2.23
C GLN A 83 -17.63 -6.98 2.51
N VAL A 84 -16.59 -7.66 1.94
CA VAL A 84 -15.20 -7.20 2.09
C VAL A 84 -15.05 -5.80 1.52
N GLY A 85 -14.30 -4.94 2.23
CA GLY A 85 -14.18 -3.52 1.90
C GLY A 85 -13.05 -3.21 0.93
N SER A 86 -12.18 -4.19 0.63
CA SER A 86 -10.98 -3.93 -0.16
C SER A 86 -10.61 -5.12 -1.03
N VAL A 87 -10.01 -4.81 -2.19
CA VAL A 87 -9.40 -5.81 -3.09
C VAL A 87 -7.99 -5.34 -3.48
N ILE A 88 -7.10 -6.28 -3.78
CA ILE A 88 -5.76 -5.99 -4.26
C ILE A 88 -5.44 -6.81 -5.50
N PHE A 89 -4.98 -6.18 -6.56
CA PHE A 89 -4.54 -6.83 -7.78
C PHE A 89 -3.20 -7.52 -7.58
N LEU A 90 -3.17 -8.84 -7.81
CA LEU A 90 -1.99 -9.70 -7.70
C LEU A 90 -1.82 -10.54 -8.96
N GLY A 91 -0.65 -11.16 -9.13
CA GLY A 91 -0.41 -12.15 -10.20
C GLY A 91 -0.09 -11.56 -11.57
N GLY A 92 0.22 -10.28 -11.64
CA GLY A 92 0.71 -9.65 -12.88
C GLY A 92 -0.38 -9.41 -13.92
N TRP A 93 -1.13 -8.35 -13.79
CA TRP A 93 -2.16 -7.92 -14.75
C TRP A 93 -1.54 -7.21 -15.94
N ASN A 94 -2.08 -7.45 -17.14
CA ASN A 94 -1.56 -6.89 -18.38
C ASN A 94 -2.63 -6.06 -19.10
N GLY A 95 -2.35 -4.77 -19.27
CA GLY A 95 -3.19 -3.80 -19.96
C GLY A 95 -4.24 -3.12 -19.10
N ALA A 96 -4.30 -1.80 -19.19
CA ALA A 96 -5.21 -0.96 -18.42
C ALA A 96 -6.69 -1.29 -18.68
N GLY A 97 -7.04 -1.69 -19.89
CA GLY A 97 -8.41 -2.08 -20.23
C GLY A 97 -8.90 -3.28 -19.42
N ALA A 98 -8.05 -4.31 -19.23
CA ALA A 98 -8.39 -5.49 -18.45
C ALA A 98 -8.55 -5.15 -16.97
N VAL A 99 -7.64 -4.34 -16.42
CA VAL A 99 -7.71 -3.87 -15.03
C VAL A 99 -8.96 -3.04 -14.80
N LYS A 100 -9.24 -2.08 -15.68
CA LYS A 100 -10.45 -1.24 -15.57
C LYS A 100 -11.74 -2.06 -15.59
N ALA A 101 -11.86 -3.00 -16.52
CA ALA A 101 -13.04 -3.86 -16.60
C ALA A 101 -13.24 -4.69 -15.33
N ALA A 102 -12.13 -5.22 -14.77
CA ALA A 102 -12.18 -5.94 -13.50
C ALA A 102 -12.58 -5.02 -12.33
N THR A 103 -12.00 -3.83 -12.24
CA THR A 103 -12.34 -2.84 -11.20
C THR A 103 -13.83 -2.46 -11.27
N ASP A 104 -14.33 -2.12 -12.46
CA ASP A 104 -15.72 -1.72 -12.64
C ASP A 104 -16.68 -2.87 -12.24
N GLN A 105 -16.35 -4.10 -12.59
CA GLN A 105 -17.13 -5.28 -12.22
C GLN A 105 -17.13 -5.52 -10.71
N LEU A 106 -15.97 -5.38 -10.04
CA LEU A 106 -15.85 -5.55 -8.60
C LEU A 106 -16.63 -4.48 -7.85
N GLN A 107 -16.52 -3.21 -8.24
CA GLN A 107 -17.28 -2.11 -7.68
C GLN A 107 -18.79 -2.33 -7.84
N ALA A 108 -19.23 -2.71 -9.03
CA ALA A 108 -20.64 -3.00 -9.29
C ALA A 108 -21.19 -4.22 -8.51
N THR A 109 -20.30 -5.10 -8.03
CA THR A 109 -20.67 -6.28 -7.25
C THR A 109 -20.75 -6.00 -5.75
N SER A 110 -20.07 -4.97 -5.25
CA SER A 110 -20.05 -4.61 -3.84
C SER A 110 -21.41 -4.07 -3.40
N PRO A 111 -22.05 -4.67 -2.39
CA PRO A 111 -23.34 -4.18 -1.88
C PRO A 111 -23.20 -3.06 -0.84
N GLY A 112 -21.96 -2.76 -0.44
CA GLY A 112 -21.64 -1.79 0.62
C GLY A 112 -21.06 -0.49 0.07
N PRO A 113 -20.25 0.20 0.86
CA PRO A 113 -19.46 1.32 0.40
C PRO A 113 -18.54 0.94 -0.77
N ASP A 114 -18.10 1.94 -1.55
CA ASP A 114 -17.12 1.72 -2.60
C ASP A 114 -15.87 1.05 -2.07
N LEU A 115 -15.32 0.12 -2.86
CA LEU A 115 -14.16 -0.66 -2.49
C LEU A 115 -12.88 0.20 -2.49
N PHE A 116 -12.01 -0.06 -1.55
CA PHE A 116 -10.59 0.19 -1.76
C PHE A 116 -10.05 -0.82 -2.77
N VAL A 117 -9.51 -0.30 -3.86
CA VAL A 117 -8.91 -1.10 -4.92
C VAL A 117 -7.42 -0.81 -4.94
N ALA A 118 -6.62 -1.81 -4.61
CA ALA A 118 -5.18 -1.69 -4.40
C ALA A 118 -4.36 -2.42 -5.47
N ALA A 119 -3.11 -1.98 -5.62
CA ALA A 119 -2.07 -2.69 -6.34
C ALA A 119 -0.70 -2.37 -5.73
N ASP A 120 0.24 -3.32 -5.76
CA ASP A 120 1.64 -3.06 -5.42
C ASP A 120 2.37 -2.59 -6.68
N GLN A 121 2.61 -1.31 -6.81
CA GLN A 121 3.27 -0.65 -7.95
C GLN A 121 4.59 0.02 -7.55
N GLU A 122 5.46 -0.69 -6.86
CA GLU A 122 6.76 -0.17 -6.39
C GLU A 122 7.77 0.06 -7.51
N GLY A 123 7.59 -0.62 -8.64
CA GLY A 123 8.54 -0.65 -9.75
C GLY A 123 9.56 -1.80 -9.66
N GLY A 124 10.37 -1.94 -10.70
CA GLY A 124 11.32 -3.05 -10.82
C GLY A 124 10.61 -4.41 -10.84
N ALA A 125 10.92 -5.25 -9.86
CA ALA A 125 10.33 -6.59 -9.74
C ALA A 125 8.88 -6.54 -9.20
N VAL A 126 8.55 -5.53 -8.41
CA VAL A 126 7.22 -5.35 -7.80
C VAL A 126 6.42 -4.31 -8.57
N GLN A 127 5.86 -4.74 -9.66
CA GLN A 127 4.94 -3.97 -10.48
C GLN A 127 3.85 -4.91 -10.96
N GLN A 128 2.68 -4.89 -10.32
CA GLN A 128 1.59 -5.83 -10.58
C GLN A 128 0.83 -5.50 -11.87
N LEU A 129 0.71 -4.21 -12.18
CA LEU A 129 0.00 -3.74 -13.37
C LEU A 129 1.01 -3.32 -14.44
N LYS A 130 0.94 -3.96 -15.61
CA LYS A 130 1.92 -3.82 -16.71
C LYS A 130 1.23 -3.73 -18.06
N GLY A 131 2.01 -3.48 -19.11
CA GLY A 131 1.53 -3.44 -20.49
C GLY A 131 0.87 -2.12 -20.86
N THR A 132 0.03 -2.12 -21.89
CA THR A 132 -0.58 -0.91 -22.45
C THR A 132 -1.35 -0.13 -21.39
N GLY A 133 -1.00 1.13 -21.21
CA GLY A 133 -1.60 2.05 -20.22
C GLY A 133 -0.88 2.10 -18.88
N PHE A 134 0.21 1.34 -18.72
CA PHE A 134 1.08 1.40 -17.55
C PHE A 134 2.53 1.60 -17.95
N SER A 135 3.15 2.63 -17.42
CA SER A 135 4.56 2.93 -17.63
C SER A 135 5.45 1.99 -16.81
N PRO A 136 6.55 1.46 -17.38
CA PRO A 136 7.55 0.76 -16.59
C PRO A 136 8.16 1.68 -15.54
N LEU A 137 8.21 1.22 -14.30
CA LEU A 137 8.83 1.95 -13.19
C LEU A 137 10.18 1.34 -12.84
N PRO A 138 11.23 2.14 -12.62
CA PRO A 138 12.47 1.64 -12.06
C PRO A 138 12.24 1.15 -10.63
N SER A 139 13.14 0.27 -10.12
CA SER A 139 13.06 -0.17 -8.74
C SER A 139 13.17 0.99 -7.74
N ALA A 140 12.64 0.82 -6.53
CA ALA A 140 12.72 1.82 -5.46
C ALA A 140 14.15 2.33 -5.21
N LEU A 141 15.15 1.44 -5.28
CA LEU A 141 16.57 1.81 -5.17
C LEU A 141 16.98 2.81 -6.27
N ARG A 142 16.55 2.59 -7.50
CA ARG A 142 16.83 3.50 -8.63
C ARG A 142 16.03 4.80 -8.50
N GLN A 143 14.80 4.72 -8.06
CA GLN A 143 13.97 5.90 -7.79
C GLN A 143 14.62 6.81 -6.74
N GLY A 144 15.24 6.23 -5.70
CA GLY A 144 15.98 6.97 -4.67
C GLY A 144 17.21 7.74 -5.17
N THR A 145 17.68 7.49 -6.39
CA THR A 145 18.78 8.25 -7.03
C THR A 145 18.29 9.42 -7.89
N LEU A 146 16.99 9.57 -8.07
CA LEU A 146 16.40 10.67 -8.83
C LEU A 146 16.40 11.96 -8.01
N ASP A 147 16.47 13.09 -8.69
CA ASP A 147 16.18 14.36 -8.04
C ASP A 147 14.69 14.45 -7.64
N PRO A 148 14.36 15.26 -6.62
CA PRO A 148 12.99 15.31 -6.09
C PRO A 148 11.92 15.73 -7.12
N ALA A 149 12.26 16.54 -8.11
CA ALA A 149 11.31 16.99 -9.12
C ALA A 149 10.98 15.86 -10.12
N SER A 150 12.00 15.13 -10.56
CA SER A 150 11.87 13.95 -11.42
C SER A 150 11.09 12.85 -10.73
N LEU A 151 11.40 12.55 -9.46
CA LEU A 151 10.67 11.56 -8.67
C LEU A 151 9.19 11.93 -8.51
N ARG A 152 8.90 13.20 -8.23
CA ARG A 152 7.51 13.70 -8.12
C ARG A 152 6.76 13.54 -9.45
N THR A 153 7.39 13.88 -10.56
CA THR A 153 6.79 13.75 -11.90
C THR A 153 6.44 12.30 -12.21
N GLN A 154 7.36 11.37 -11.88
CA GLN A 154 7.14 9.94 -12.05
C GLN A 154 5.98 9.43 -11.18
N ALA A 155 5.96 9.79 -9.89
CA ALA A 155 4.89 9.41 -8.97
C ALA A 155 3.52 9.98 -9.40
N GLN A 156 3.48 11.22 -9.93
CA GLN A 156 2.26 11.79 -10.48
C GLN A 156 1.79 11.07 -11.76
N GLY A 157 2.72 10.61 -12.58
CA GLY A 157 2.41 9.79 -13.75
C GLY A 157 1.73 8.49 -13.34
N LEU A 158 2.38 7.75 -12.44
CA LEU A 158 1.85 6.54 -11.86
C LEU A 158 0.45 6.72 -11.24
N ALA A 159 0.30 7.74 -10.40
CA ALA A 159 -0.99 8.01 -9.75
C ALA A 159 -2.12 8.24 -10.76
N ARG A 160 -1.85 8.92 -11.88
CA ARG A 160 -2.83 9.10 -12.96
C ARG A 160 -3.18 7.78 -13.67
N GLU A 161 -2.18 6.93 -13.94
CA GLU A 161 -2.40 5.62 -14.56
C GLU A 161 -3.25 4.72 -13.66
N LEU A 162 -2.96 4.67 -12.37
CA LEU A 162 -3.74 3.92 -11.39
C LEU A 162 -5.18 4.45 -11.26
N ALA A 163 -5.33 5.75 -11.10
CA ALA A 163 -6.64 6.38 -11.00
C ALA A 163 -7.50 6.16 -12.25
N ALA A 164 -6.90 6.16 -13.45
CA ALA A 164 -7.62 5.93 -14.70
C ALA A 164 -8.27 4.54 -14.79
N VAL A 165 -7.76 3.56 -14.07
CA VAL A 165 -8.31 2.20 -14.00
C VAL A 165 -9.08 1.92 -12.70
N GLY A 166 -9.28 2.96 -11.87
CA GLY A 166 -10.05 2.87 -10.63
C GLY A 166 -9.28 2.29 -9.43
N VAL A 167 -7.96 2.14 -9.54
CA VAL A 167 -7.10 1.82 -8.40
C VAL A 167 -6.93 3.09 -7.55
N ASN A 168 -7.24 3.00 -6.27
CA ASN A 168 -7.26 4.13 -5.34
C ASN A 168 -6.35 3.95 -4.11
N VAL A 169 -5.65 2.81 -4.05
CA VAL A 169 -4.63 2.49 -3.03
C VAL A 169 -3.39 1.89 -3.71
N ASP A 170 -2.22 2.41 -3.39
CA ASP A 170 -0.93 1.87 -3.82
C ASP A 170 -0.08 1.55 -2.58
#